data_30376728b0dcd2fd0ec15365d35cbe59
#
_entry.id   30376728b0dcd2fd0ec15365d35cbe59
#
_cell.length_a   1.000
_cell.length_b   1.000
_cell.length_c   1.000
_cell.angle_alpha   90.00
_cell.angle_beta   90.00
_cell.angle_gamma   90.00
#
_symmetry.space_group_name_H-M   'P 1'
#
loop_
_entity.id
_entity.type
_entity.pdbx_description
1 polymer ?
#
loop_
_entity_poly.entity_id
_entity_poly.type
_entity_poly.pdbx_seq_one_letter_code
_entity_poly.pdbx_strand_id
1 'polypeptide(L)'
;KGVADKMREQGHKVGVVSPNVLRPFPTDEIRRLLKNVRAIVVGDRGDSYGAEGGNLSLEVRAALQQDPDNRTLVMSRVYGLGGKDFYDADAEEFFHEALTAAETGKVEVPFEYHGAYAGDDAAGPAPGLPPIKSEEVSRGMAKVTQNPETEKLEVELKPLWEMTTTPSRIAPGHGACPGCGFFPMLRQAYNVLEGNVVVLFQTGCAMVTTTGYPKTAHRITYIHNLFQNGAATLSGLVEMYHERVRRGEIPAAPEGEDTTFIMVTGDGGMDIGMGAALGTAHRNHKMIILEYDNQGYMNTGSQLSYATPFGHRTSTSEVGSTDSGKRFHHKDTPQIFAACNLPYVFTASEGYPEDFMRKISKAQWYAQREGMVYGKVL
;
A
#
# COMPACT_ATOMS: atom_id res chain seq x y z
N LYS A 1 -18.06 24.30 -6.73
CA LYS A 1 -18.52 25.63 -7.18
C LYS A 1 -19.96 25.56 -7.65
N GLY A 2 -20.32 24.66 -8.57
CA GLY A 2 -21.69 24.49 -9.06
C GLY A 2 -22.71 24.29 -7.94
N VAL A 3 -22.39 23.48 -6.93
CA VAL A 3 -23.26 23.29 -5.75
C VAL A 3 -23.48 24.59 -4.97
N ALA A 4 -22.42 25.39 -4.78
CA ALA A 4 -22.56 26.69 -4.10
C ALA A 4 -23.48 27.66 -4.88
N ASP A 5 -23.38 27.64 -6.21
CA ASP A 5 -24.23 28.48 -7.07
C ASP A 5 -25.71 28.03 -6.96
N LYS A 6 -25.96 26.72 -7.03
CA LYS A 6 -27.29 26.11 -6.83
C LYS A 6 -27.90 26.48 -5.44
N MET A 7 -27.10 26.38 -4.38
CA MET A 7 -27.59 26.74 -3.04
C MET A 7 -27.86 28.24 -2.87
N ARG A 8 -27.12 29.10 -3.56
CA ARG A 8 -27.41 30.55 -3.58
C ARG A 8 -28.74 30.86 -4.32
N GLU A 9 -29.03 30.13 -5.41
CA GLU A 9 -30.33 30.23 -6.09
C GLU A 9 -31.49 29.83 -5.17
N GLN A 10 -31.24 28.93 -4.24
CA GLN A 10 -32.19 28.53 -3.17
C GLN A 10 -32.26 29.53 -2.01
N GLY A 11 -31.49 30.62 -2.05
CA GLY A 11 -31.50 31.68 -1.05
C GLY A 11 -30.47 31.51 0.09
N HIS A 12 -29.62 30.48 0.05
CA HIS A 12 -28.59 30.29 1.07
C HIS A 12 -27.40 31.24 0.85
N LYS A 13 -26.88 31.81 1.95
CA LYS A 13 -25.69 32.69 1.95
C LYS A 13 -24.42 31.84 2.09
N VAL A 14 -24.00 31.19 1.04
CA VAL A 14 -22.84 30.29 1.01
C VAL A 14 -21.81 30.72 -0.04
N GLY A 15 -20.54 30.33 0.16
CA GLY A 15 -19.44 30.58 -0.75
C GLY A 15 -18.38 29.49 -0.70
N VAL A 16 -17.49 29.49 -1.67
CA VAL A 16 -16.34 28.59 -1.74
C VAL A 16 -15.09 29.42 -1.88
N VAL A 17 -14.09 29.11 -1.08
CA VAL A 17 -12.71 29.63 -1.22
C VAL A 17 -11.81 28.47 -1.58
N SER A 18 -11.09 28.58 -2.69
CA SER A 18 -10.10 27.58 -3.13
C SER A 18 -8.74 28.25 -3.24
N PRO A 19 -7.85 28.12 -2.27
CA PRO A 19 -6.51 28.69 -2.37
C PRO A 19 -5.70 27.91 -3.43
N ASN A 20 -5.10 28.64 -4.36
CA ASN A 20 -4.21 28.07 -5.38
C ASN A 20 -2.75 28.01 -4.90
N VAL A 21 -2.42 28.70 -3.82
CA VAL A 21 -1.07 28.76 -3.24
C VAL A 21 -1.14 28.32 -1.77
N LEU A 22 -0.38 27.29 -1.44
CA LEU A 22 -0.27 26.80 -0.06
C LEU A 22 1.03 27.22 0.63
N ARG A 23 2.04 27.62 -0.14
CA ARG A 23 3.33 28.10 0.37
C ARG A 23 3.89 29.24 -0.49
N PRO A 24 4.10 30.44 0.05
CA PRO A 24 3.68 30.86 1.39
C PRO A 24 2.15 30.85 1.52
N PHE A 25 1.63 30.55 2.71
CA PHE A 25 0.18 30.55 2.92
C PHE A 25 -0.37 31.97 2.89
N PRO A 26 -1.48 32.23 2.16
CA PRO A 26 -2.03 33.57 1.98
C PRO A 26 -2.85 34.01 3.21
N THR A 27 -2.22 34.10 4.36
CA THR A 27 -2.84 34.35 5.66
C THR A 27 -3.72 35.59 5.68
N ASP A 28 -3.22 36.73 5.18
CA ASP A 28 -3.96 38.00 5.19
C ASP A 28 -5.19 37.94 4.31
N GLU A 29 -5.07 37.29 3.15
CA GLU A 29 -6.18 37.13 2.20
C GLU A 29 -7.27 36.22 2.80
N ILE A 30 -6.89 35.12 3.41
CA ILE A 30 -7.83 34.20 4.09
C ILE A 30 -8.57 34.93 5.22
N ARG A 31 -7.86 35.69 6.08
CA ARG A 31 -8.49 36.50 7.13
C ARG A 31 -9.46 37.51 6.54
N ARG A 32 -9.07 38.22 5.50
CA ARG A 32 -9.91 39.22 4.82
C ARG A 32 -11.19 38.59 4.27
N LEU A 33 -11.09 37.44 3.60
CA LEU A 33 -12.22 36.74 2.99
C LEU A 33 -13.18 36.15 4.02
N LEU A 34 -12.65 35.67 5.14
CA LEU A 34 -13.44 35.00 6.18
C LEU A 34 -13.90 35.92 7.32
N LYS A 35 -13.55 37.19 7.28
CA LYS A 35 -13.84 38.17 8.36
C LYS A 35 -15.30 38.19 8.85
N ASN A 36 -16.26 38.01 7.96
CA ASN A 36 -17.69 38.04 8.25
C ASN A 36 -18.36 36.67 8.09
N VAL A 37 -17.57 35.59 8.01
CA VAL A 37 -18.07 34.24 7.90
C VAL A 37 -18.25 33.61 9.26
N ARG A 38 -19.43 33.10 9.55
CA ARG A 38 -19.76 32.53 10.87
C ARG A 38 -19.26 31.11 11.05
N ALA A 39 -19.30 30.30 9.99
CA ALA A 39 -18.84 28.92 10.03
C ALA A 39 -18.26 28.48 8.67
N ILE A 40 -17.28 27.63 8.70
CA ILE A 40 -16.65 27.03 7.53
C ILE A 40 -16.41 25.53 7.71
N VAL A 41 -16.53 24.78 6.62
CA VAL A 41 -16.00 23.43 6.50
C VAL A 41 -14.76 23.51 5.62
N VAL A 42 -13.64 23.04 6.11
CA VAL A 42 -12.39 22.93 5.36
C VAL A 42 -12.20 21.50 4.91
N GLY A 43 -12.20 21.28 3.59
CA GLY A 43 -11.98 19.97 2.99
C GLY A 43 -10.53 19.77 2.61
N ASP A 44 -9.92 18.71 3.10
CA ASP A 44 -8.57 18.24 2.77
C ASP A 44 -8.61 16.84 2.14
N ARG A 45 -7.70 16.55 1.21
CA ARG A 45 -7.52 15.19 0.66
C ARG A 45 -6.39 14.41 1.31
N GLY A 46 -5.83 14.93 2.36
CA GLY A 46 -4.77 14.31 3.15
C GLY A 46 -4.96 14.63 4.61
N ASP A 47 -4.53 13.72 5.45
CA ASP A 47 -4.56 13.86 6.90
C ASP A 47 -3.18 14.25 7.43
N SER A 48 -3.18 15.09 8.46
CA SER A 48 -2.00 15.38 9.29
C SER A 48 -2.14 14.57 10.57
N TYR A 49 -1.73 13.33 10.54
CA TYR A 49 -1.97 12.33 11.58
C TYR A 49 -1.83 12.86 13.02
N GLY A 50 -2.91 12.73 13.80
CA GLY A 50 -2.97 13.20 15.18
C GLY A 50 -3.26 14.69 15.35
N ALA A 51 -3.52 15.44 14.27
CA ALA A 51 -3.80 16.87 14.32
C ALA A 51 -5.27 17.25 14.11
N GLU A 52 -6.16 16.26 14.00
CA GLU A 52 -7.61 16.46 13.76
C GLU A 52 -7.88 17.36 12.55
N GLY A 53 -7.19 17.12 11.44
CA GLY A 53 -7.35 17.81 10.19
C GLY A 53 -6.20 17.65 9.21
N GLY A 54 -6.43 18.06 7.99
CA GLY A 54 -5.41 18.12 6.95
C GLY A 54 -4.63 19.44 6.96
N ASN A 55 -3.67 19.56 6.07
CA ASN A 55 -2.76 20.71 6.00
C ASN A 55 -3.50 22.03 5.80
N LEU A 56 -4.52 22.07 4.92
CA LEU A 56 -5.28 23.30 4.68
C LEU A 56 -6.05 23.72 5.94
N SER A 57 -6.68 22.77 6.62
CA SER A 57 -7.44 23.03 7.85
C SER A 57 -6.56 23.60 8.95
N LEU A 58 -5.35 23.08 9.14
CA LEU A 58 -4.40 23.60 10.13
C LEU A 58 -3.95 25.03 9.80
N GLU A 59 -3.62 25.31 8.54
CA GLU A 59 -3.20 26.63 8.11
C GLU A 59 -4.34 27.67 8.22
N VAL A 60 -5.56 27.28 7.85
CA VAL A 60 -6.73 28.16 8.01
C VAL A 60 -7.00 28.46 9.48
N ARG A 61 -6.95 27.45 10.37
CA ARG A 61 -7.10 27.66 11.82
C ARG A 61 -6.01 28.57 12.37
N ALA A 62 -4.75 28.35 11.98
CA ALA A 62 -3.63 29.21 12.38
C ALA A 62 -3.79 30.65 11.89
N ALA A 63 -4.26 30.84 10.66
CA ALA A 63 -4.52 32.17 10.11
C ALA A 63 -5.63 32.92 10.89
N LEU A 64 -6.73 32.24 11.17
CA LEU A 64 -7.86 32.81 11.89
C LEU A 64 -7.53 33.11 13.37
N GLN A 65 -6.71 32.29 14.00
CA GLN A 65 -6.27 32.47 15.39
C GLN A 65 -5.43 33.73 15.60
N GLN A 66 -4.80 34.27 14.54
CA GLN A 66 -4.04 35.51 14.61
C GLN A 66 -4.95 36.78 14.75
N ASP A 67 -6.24 36.64 14.51
CA ASP A 67 -7.22 37.71 14.70
C ASP A 67 -7.98 37.44 16.02
N PRO A 68 -7.73 38.22 17.10
CA PRO A 68 -8.35 37.98 18.40
C PRO A 68 -9.86 38.18 18.41
N ASP A 69 -10.39 38.90 17.42
CA ASP A 69 -11.81 39.16 17.28
C ASP A 69 -12.52 38.14 16.42
N ASN A 70 -11.79 37.23 15.78
CA ASN A 70 -12.38 36.19 14.94
C ASN A 70 -13.21 35.20 15.76
N ARG A 71 -14.40 34.90 15.27
CA ARG A 71 -15.35 33.96 15.90
C ARG A 71 -15.86 32.90 14.89
N THR A 72 -15.19 32.77 13.78
CA THR A 72 -15.55 31.77 12.73
C THR A 72 -15.41 30.37 13.29
N LEU A 73 -16.47 29.60 13.22
CA LEU A 73 -16.47 28.18 13.57
C LEU A 73 -15.80 27.37 12.44
N VAL A 74 -14.85 26.51 12.79
CA VAL A 74 -14.07 25.76 11.80
C VAL A 74 -14.28 24.24 12.00
N MET A 75 -14.80 23.59 10.99
CA MET A 75 -14.90 22.14 10.90
C MET A 75 -13.89 21.62 9.87
N SER A 76 -13.29 20.49 10.15
CA SER A 76 -12.33 19.83 9.25
C SER A 76 -12.90 18.54 8.70
N ARG A 77 -12.83 18.34 7.40
CA ARG A 77 -13.25 17.12 6.70
C ARG A 77 -12.12 16.61 5.86
N VAL A 78 -11.66 15.42 6.15
CA VAL A 78 -10.71 14.70 5.28
C VAL A 78 -11.52 13.81 4.35
N TYR A 79 -11.44 14.04 3.05
CA TYR A 79 -12.26 13.36 2.05
C TYR A 79 -11.43 12.75 0.92
N GLY A 80 -12.02 11.85 0.16
CA GLY A 80 -11.40 11.26 -1.03
C GLY A 80 -10.22 10.33 -0.71
N LEU A 81 -10.10 9.85 0.51
CA LEU A 81 -9.11 8.86 0.90
C LEU A 81 -9.36 7.53 0.19
N GLY A 82 -8.28 6.86 -0.20
CA GLY A 82 -8.36 5.59 -0.90
C GLY A 82 -9.00 5.67 -2.29
N GLY A 83 -9.06 6.86 -2.89
CA GLY A 83 -9.65 7.08 -4.22
C GLY A 83 -11.18 7.19 -4.22
N LYS A 84 -11.80 7.38 -3.04
CA LYS A 84 -13.25 7.62 -2.97
C LYS A 84 -13.59 8.90 -3.74
N ASP A 85 -14.61 8.80 -4.61
CA ASP A 85 -15.14 9.95 -5.32
C ASP A 85 -15.82 10.94 -4.38
N PHE A 86 -15.85 12.20 -4.77
CA PHE A 86 -16.53 13.29 -4.08
C PHE A 86 -17.59 13.85 -5.03
N TYR A 87 -18.85 13.68 -4.67
CA TYR A 87 -19.99 14.05 -5.47
C TYR A 87 -20.64 15.37 -5.02
N ASP A 88 -21.56 15.87 -5.80
CA ASP A 88 -22.34 17.07 -5.47
C ASP A 88 -23.08 16.93 -4.13
N ALA A 89 -23.58 15.72 -3.81
CA ALA A 89 -24.22 15.44 -2.52
C ALA A 89 -23.27 15.63 -1.33
N ASP A 90 -22.04 15.19 -1.45
CA ASP A 90 -21.02 15.38 -0.39
C ASP A 90 -20.72 16.87 -0.19
N ALA A 91 -20.68 17.65 -1.28
CA ALA A 91 -20.51 19.09 -1.20
C ALA A 91 -21.71 19.79 -0.59
N GLU A 92 -22.94 19.38 -0.91
CA GLU A 92 -24.18 19.89 -0.30
C GLU A 92 -24.16 19.62 1.22
N GLU A 93 -23.73 18.44 1.66
CA GLU A 93 -23.59 18.10 3.08
C GLU A 93 -22.63 19.06 3.81
N PHE A 94 -21.47 19.35 3.24
CA PHE A 94 -20.51 20.33 3.83
C PHE A 94 -21.12 21.72 3.98
N PHE A 95 -21.93 22.16 3.03
CA PHE A 95 -22.65 23.44 3.16
C PHE A 95 -23.71 23.40 4.23
N HIS A 96 -24.48 22.32 4.35
CA HIS A 96 -25.49 22.18 5.38
C HIS A 96 -24.88 22.13 6.78
N GLU A 97 -23.77 21.46 6.97
CA GLU A 97 -23.02 21.48 8.23
C GLU A 97 -22.59 22.91 8.61
N ALA A 98 -22.01 23.64 7.65
CA ALA A 98 -21.61 25.02 7.88
C ALA A 98 -22.79 25.95 8.21
N LEU A 99 -23.93 25.79 7.52
CA LEU A 99 -25.14 26.55 7.79
C LEU A 99 -25.69 26.24 9.18
N THR A 100 -25.79 24.97 9.56
CA THR A 100 -26.25 24.52 10.87
C THR A 100 -25.35 25.07 11.99
N ALA A 101 -24.04 24.99 11.82
CA ALA A 101 -23.09 25.55 12.78
C ALA A 101 -23.22 27.06 12.89
N ALA A 102 -23.42 27.76 11.76
CA ALA A 102 -23.63 29.21 11.74
C ALA A 102 -24.95 29.64 12.40
N GLU A 103 -25.99 28.83 12.35
CA GLU A 103 -27.29 29.07 12.97
C GLU A 103 -27.28 28.80 14.48
N THR A 104 -26.74 27.64 14.84
CA THR A 104 -26.73 27.16 16.25
C THR A 104 -25.60 27.77 17.07
N GLY A 105 -24.57 28.33 16.45
CA GLY A 105 -23.35 28.80 17.11
C GLY A 105 -22.50 27.67 17.70
N LYS A 106 -22.70 26.43 17.27
CA LYS A 106 -21.98 25.24 17.78
C LYS A 106 -21.50 24.34 16.66
N VAL A 107 -20.36 23.71 16.90
CA VAL A 107 -19.81 22.62 16.06
C VAL A 107 -20.07 21.32 16.79
N GLU A 108 -20.84 20.43 16.19
CA GLU A 108 -21.11 19.09 16.75
C GLU A 108 -19.93 18.16 16.53
N VAL A 109 -19.41 18.13 15.30
CA VAL A 109 -18.29 17.27 14.89
C VAL A 109 -17.15 18.14 14.34
N PRO A 110 -16.13 18.46 15.16
CA PRO A 110 -15.03 19.34 14.73
C PRO A 110 -14.14 18.75 13.65
N PHE A 111 -14.01 17.43 13.62
CA PHE A 111 -13.19 16.68 12.68
C PHE A 111 -13.86 15.36 12.27
N GLU A 112 -13.76 15.03 10.99
CA GLU A 112 -14.28 13.77 10.47
C GLU A 112 -13.53 13.33 9.22
N TYR A 113 -13.38 12.01 9.08
CA TYR A 113 -13.04 11.39 7.80
C TYR A 113 -14.33 11.19 6.99
N HIS A 114 -14.63 12.14 6.13
CA HIS A 114 -15.89 12.16 5.37
C HIS A 114 -16.01 10.97 4.43
N GLY A 115 -17.11 10.23 4.62
CA GLY A 115 -17.39 9.01 3.86
C GLY A 115 -16.41 7.88 4.13
N ALA A 116 -15.61 7.95 5.18
CA ALA A 116 -14.94 6.80 5.72
C ALA A 116 -15.96 5.90 6.42
N TYR A 117 -15.81 4.61 6.24
CA TYR A 117 -16.63 3.66 6.98
C TYR A 117 -16.03 3.54 8.38
N ALA A 118 -16.74 4.03 9.37
CA ALA A 118 -16.36 3.90 10.77
C ALA A 118 -17.23 2.80 11.42
N GLY A 119 -16.59 1.74 11.88
CA GLY A 119 -17.22 0.73 12.72
C GLY A 119 -17.81 -0.48 12.01
N ASP A 120 -18.33 -1.38 12.81
CA ASP A 120 -18.81 -2.72 12.43
C ASP A 120 -19.97 -2.73 11.42
N ASP A 121 -20.68 -1.62 11.25
CA ASP A 121 -21.79 -1.49 10.32
C ASP A 121 -21.38 -1.06 8.90
N ALA A 122 -20.15 -0.61 8.71
CA ALA A 122 -19.78 0.10 7.50
C ALA A 122 -19.27 -0.79 6.39
N ALA A 123 -18.88 -1.96 6.68
CA ALA A 123 -18.53 -2.94 5.69
C ALA A 123 -18.88 -4.29 6.24
N GLY A 124 -20.09 -4.64 6.06
CA GLY A 124 -20.28 -6.04 5.72
C GLY A 124 -19.22 -6.33 4.66
N PRO A 125 -18.57 -7.50 4.66
CA PRO A 125 -17.57 -7.81 3.64
C PRO A 125 -18.17 -7.36 2.33
N ALA A 126 -17.41 -6.54 1.57
CA ALA A 126 -17.85 -6.15 0.23
C ALA A 126 -18.45 -7.41 -0.39
N PRO A 127 -19.61 -7.35 -1.12
CA PRO A 127 -20.20 -8.55 -1.67
C PRO A 127 -19.12 -9.27 -2.47
N GLY A 128 -18.39 -10.08 -1.78
CA GLY A 128 -17.13 -10.69 -2.16
C GLY A 128 -16.85 -11.85 -1.22
N LEU A 129 -16.01 -12.74 -1.65
CA LEU A 129 -15.64 -13.90 -0.87
C LEU A 129 -15.05 -13.48 0.50
N PRO A 130 -15.46 -14.09 1.61
CA PRO A 130 -14.91 -13.79 2.93
C PRO A 130 -13.38 -14.06 2.96
N PRO A 131 -12.65 -13.47 3.91
CA PRO A 131 -11.25 -13.84 4.13
C PRO A 131 -11.11 -15.35 4.26
N ILE A 132 -10.09 -15.91 3.63
CA ILE A 132 -9.79 -17.34 3.74
C ILE A 132 -9.12 -17.58 5.09
N LYS A 133 -9.67 -18.48 5.88
CA LYS A 133 -9.01 -18.94 7.11
C LYS A 133 -7.74 -19.72 6.75
N SER A 134 -6.71 -19.60 7.58
CA SER A 134 -5.44 -20.33 7.37
C SER A 134 -5.64 -21.83 7.24
N GLU A 135 -6.54 -22.41 8.02
CA GLU A 135 -6.91 -23.83 7.99
C GLU A 135 -7.49 -24.29 6.63
N GLU A 136 -8.14 -23.39 5.88
CA GLU A 136 -8.70 -23.68 4.56
C GLU A 136 -7.64 -23.66 3.46
N VAL A 137 -6.48 -23.07 3.72
CA VAL A 137 -5.40 -22.85 2.72
C VAL A 137 -4.20 -23.75 2.98
N SER A 138 -3.99 -24.20 4.22
CA SER A 138 -2.92 -25.16 4.59
C SER A 138 -3.31 -26.57 4.11
N ARG A 139 -3.08 -26.86 2.85
CA ARG A 139 -3.46 -28.14 2.22
C ARG A 139 -2.29 -28.99 1.78
N GLY A 140 -1.08 -28.63 2.22
CA GLY A 140 0.13 -29.36 1.82
C GLY A 140 0.35 -29.34 0.31
N MET A 141 0.14 -28.19 -0.34
CA MET A 141 0.39 -28.04 -1.78
C MET A 141 1.87 -28.12 -2.11
N ALA A 142 2.72 -27.77 -1.16
CA ALA A 142 4.15 -27.97 -1.22
C ALA A 142 4.65 -28.58 0.11
N LYS A 143 5.45 -29.63 0.04
CA LYS A 143 6.12 -30.22 1.20
C LYS A 143 7.61 -29.94 1.07
N VAL A 144 8.16 -29.24 2.06
CA VAL A 144 9.60 -28.96 2.14
C VAL A 144 10.22 -29.88 3.18
N THR A 145 11.23 -30.65 2.78
CA THR A 145 11.99 -31.54 3.64
C THR A 145 13.48 -31.25 3.52
N GLN A 146 14.20 -31.31 4.63
CA GLN A 146 15.65 -31.22 4.59
C GLN A 146 16.24 -32.62 4.50
N ASN A 147 17.07 -32.85 3.51
CA ASN A 147 17.79 -34.10 3.34
C ASN A 147 18.86 -34.20 4.44
N PRO A 148 18.82 -35.23 5.31
CA PRO A 148 19.70 -35.30 6.45
C PRO A 148 21.19 -35.53 6.10
N GLU A 149 21.47 -36.03 4.90
CA GLU A 149 22.85 -36.31 4.47
C GLU A 149 23.49 -35.11 3.77
N THR A 150 22.69 -34.37 2.99
CA THR A 150 23.20 -33.26 2.16
C THR A 150 22.84 -31.89 2.71
N GLU A 151 22.01 -31.82 3.75
CA GLU A 151 21.42 -30.61 4.34
C GLU A 151 20.62 -29.75 3.33
N LYS A 152 20.44 -30.23 2.11
CA LYS A 152 19.71 -29.51 1.07
C LYS A 152 18.21 -29.66 1.25
N LEU A 153 17.49 -28.56 0.98
CA LEU A 153 16.03 -28.58 0.96
C LEU A 153 15.52 -29.19 -0.34
N GLU A 154 14.65 -30.16 -0.20
CA GLU A 154 13.89 -30.81 -1.26
C GLU A 154 12.44 -30.34 -1.17
N VAL A 155 11.80 -30.10 -2.32
CA VAL A 155 10.40 -29.63 -2.36
C VAL A 155 9.61 -30.57 -3.25
N GLU A 156 8.63 -31.19 -2.69
CA GLU A 156 7.60 -31.95 -3.42
C GLU A 156 6.37 -31.06 -3.59
N LEU A 157 5.93 -30.91 -4.85
CA LEU A 157 4.73 -30.15 -5.18
C LEU A 157 3.60 -31.10 -5.54
N LYS A 158 2.40 -30.80 -5.11
CA LYS A 158 1.20 -31.45 -5.67
C LYS A 158 1.02 -31.08 -7.13
N PRO A 159 0.31 -31.93 -7.91
CA PRO A 159 0.01 -31.63 -9.31
C PRO A 159 -0.68 -30.27 -9.48
N LEU A 160 -0.33 -29.55 -10.54
CA LEU A 160 -0.87 -28.18 -10.79
C LEU A 160 -2.40 -28.14 -10.85
N TRP A 161 -3.05 -29.20 -11.32
CA TRP A 161 -4.50 -29.27 -11.37
C TRP A 161 -5.15 -29.29 -9.98
N GLU A 162 -4.53 -29.89 -8.98
CA GLU A 162 -5.01 -29.84 -7.59
C GLU A 162 -4.93 -28.42 -7.03
N MET A 163 -3.89 -27.67 -7.38
CA MET A 163 -3.71 -26.29 -6.94
C MET A 163 -4.79 -25.35 -7.48
N THR A 164 -5.42 -25.69 -8.63
CA THR A 164 -6.50 -24.87 -9.20
C THR A 164 -7.81 -24.99 -8.44
N THR A 165 -7.98 -26.05 -7.65
CA THR A 165 -9.19 -26.31 -6.85
C THR A 165 -9.12 -25.72 -5.45
N THR A 166 -7.94 -25.27 -5.01
CA THR A 166 -7.79 -24.63 -3.69
C THR A 166 -8.39 -23.22 -3.68
N PRO A 167 -9.00 -22.80 -2.56
CA PRO A 167 -9.44 -21.41 -2.40
C PRO A 167 -8.28 -20.44 -2.61
N SER A 168 -8.47 -19.47 -3.51
CA SER A 168 -7.44 -18.49 -3.82
C SER A 168 -7.32 -17.44 -2.73
N ARG A 169 -6.08 -17.10 -2.34
CA ARG A 169 -5.78 -15.97 -1.44
C ARG A 169 -5.93 -14.62 -2.12
N ILE A 170 -6.16 -14.61 -3.42
CA ILE A 170 -6.46 -13.40 -4.19
C ILE A 170 -7.79 -13.59 -4.92
N ALA A 171 -8.70 -12.64 -4.76
CA ALA A 171 -9.98 -12.62 -5.45
C ALA A 171 -9.80 -12.20 -6.93
N PRO A 172 -10.69 -12.63 -7.83
CA PRO A 172 -10.74 -12.10 -9.19
C PRO A 172 -11.14 -10.60 -9.20
N GLY A 173 -10.92 -9.92 -10.32
CA GLY A 173 -11.36 -8.52 -10.50
C GLY A 173 -10.28 -7.48 -10.20
N HIS A 174 -9.01 -7.83 -10.39
CA HIS A 174 -7.89 -6.89 -10.33
C HIS A 174 -7.82 -5.97 -11.55
N GLY A 175 -7.19 -4.79 -11.40
CA GLY A 175 -7.06 -3.79 -12.45
C GLY A 175 -5.76 -3.87 -13.29
N ALA A 176 -5.12 -5.05 -13.39
CA ALA A 176 -3.86 -5.19 -14.11
C ALA A 176 -4.04 -5.12 -15.63
N CYS A 177 -2.99 -4.71 -16.32
CA CYS A 177 -2.92 -4.73 -17.78
C CYS A 177 -3.14 -6.14 -18.34
N PRO A 178 -3.76 -6.30 -19.51
CA PRO A 178 -3.83 -7.58 -20.20
C PRO A 178 -2.43 -8.19 -20.42
N GLY A 179 -2.26 -9.45 -20.05
CA GLY A 179 -0.98 -10.15 -20.17
C GLY A 179 0.06 -9.83 -19.10
N CYS A 180 -0.31 -9.12 -18.03
CA CYS A 180 0.60 -8.84 -16.93
C CYS A 180 0.99 -10.13 -16.17
N GLY A 181 2.28 -10.46 -16.12
CA GLY A 181 2.83 -11.65 -15.46
C GLY A 181 2.76 -11.59 -13.92
N PHE A 182 2.56 -10.41 -13.33
CA PHE A 182 2.51 -10.24 -11.89
C PHE A 182 1.43 -11.11 -11.21
N PHE A 183 0.22 -11.21 -11.78
CA PHE A 183 -0.85 -12.00 -11.16
C PHE A 183 -0.64 -13.51 -11.24
N PRO A 184 -0.19 -14.08 -12.36
CA PRO A 184 0.30 -15.45 -12.38
C PRO A 184 1.36 -15.73 -11.32
N MET A 185 2.36 -14.86 -11.19
CA MET A 185 3.40 -14.95 -10.17
C MET A 185 2.80 -14.95 -8.75
N LEU A 186 1.96 -13.98 -8.43
CA LEU A 186 1.35 -13.86 -7.10
C LEU A 186 0.47 -15.07 -6.77
N ARG A 187 -0.31 -15.57 -7.75
CA ARG A 187 -1.13 -16.76 -7.57
C ARG A 187 -0.30 -18.01 -7.35
N GLN A 188 0.78 -18.18 -8.10
CA GLN A 188 1.73 -19.29 -7.90
C GLN A 188 2.32 -19.28 -6.50
N ALA A 189 2.78 -18.11 -6.03
CA ALA A 189 3.28 -17.95 -4.66
C ALA A 189 2.22 -18.33 -3.63
N TYR A 190 1.02 -17.76 -3.73
CA TYR A 190 -0.05 -17.98 -2.76
C TYR A 190 -0.59 -19.41 -2.74
N ASN A 191 -0.45 -20.16 -3.82
CA ASN A 191 -0.87 -21.55 -3.88
C ASN A 191 -0.02 -22.49 -3.00
N VAL A 192 1.26 -22.17 -2.81
CA VAL A 192 2.23 -23.04 -2.11
C VAL A 192 2.70 -22.51 -0.76
N LEU A 193 2.35 -21.26 -0.44
CA LEU A 193 2.60 -20.73 0.90
C LEU A 193 1.60 -21.33 1.89
N GLU A 194 2.10 -21.87 2.98
CA GLU A 194 1.31 -22.52 4.01
C GLU A 194 1.04 -21.60 5.21
N GLY A 195 -0.03 -21.87 5.93
CA GLY A 195 -0.37 -21.18 7.18
C GLY A 195 -0.70 -19.68 7.00
N ASN A 196 -0.46 -18.93 8.05
CA ASN A 196 -0.71 -17.50 8.08
C ASN A 196 0.30 -16.72 7.24
N VAL A 197 -0.20 -15.85 6.39
CA VAL A 197 0.64 -14.99 5.55
C VAL A 197 0.22 -13.54 5.71
N VAL A 198 1.18 -12.69 6.00
CA VAL A 198 1.05 -11.24 6.04
C VAL A 198 1.83 -10.66 4.88
N VAL A 199 1.15 -9.93 4.00
CA VAL A 199 1.82 -9.30 2.86
C VAL A 199 1.84 -7.79 3.03
N LEU A 200 3.01 -7.20 2.77
CA LEU A 200 3.18 -5.76 2.65
C LEU A 200 3.55 -5.44 1.21
N PHE A 201 2.76 -4.58 0.58
CA PHE A 201 3.07 -4.08 -0.75
C PHE A 201 3.65 -2.68 -0.68
N GLN A 202 4.79 -2.49 -1.32
CA GLN A 202 5.25 -1.14 -1.65
C GLN A 202 4.43 -0.59 -2.80
N THR A 203 4.27 0.73 -2.84
CA THR A 203 3.62 1.43 -3.95
C THR A 203 4.21 1.00 -5.29
N GLY A 204 3.36 0.74 -6.25
CA GLY A 204 3.73 0.31 -7.60
C GLY A 204 2.57 -0.39 -8.30
N CYS A 205 2.79 -0.96 -9.48
CA CYS A 205 1.77 -1.67 -10.25
C CYS A 205 1.03 -2.72 -9.42
N ALA A 206 1.79 -3.54 -8.68
CA ALA A 206 1.24 -4.61 -7.87
C ALA A 206 0.23 -4.12 -6.83
N MET A 207 0.54 -3.05 -6.14
CA MET A 207 -0.35 -2.44 -5.16
C MET A 207 -1.56 -1.80 -5.83
N VAL A 208 -1.33 -0.92 -6.80
CA VAL A 208 -2.41 -0.13 -7.44
C VAL A 208 -3.47 -1.03 -8.07
N THR A 209 -3.06 -2.14 -8.67
CA THR A 209 -3.97 -3.06 -9.38
C THR A 209 -4.74 -4.00 -8.46
N THR A 210 -4.36 -4.13 -7.19
CA THR A 210 -4.97 -5.06 -6.22
C THR A 210 -5.77 -4.37 -5.12
N THR A 211 -5.67 -3.06 -4.95
CA THR A 211 -6.20 -2.34 -3.78
C THR A 211 -6.99 -1.09 -4.13
N GLY A 212 -8.02 -1.23 -4.97
CA GLY A 212 -9.00 -0.16 -5.17
C GLY A 212 -9.88 0.02 -3.92
N TYR A 213 -9.88 1.22 -3.35
CA TYR A 213 -10.78 1.54 -2.22
C TYR A 213 -12.26 1.45 -2.65
N PRO A 214 -13.16 0.94 -1.81
CA PRO A 214 -12.97 0.40 -0.45
C PRO A 214 -12.62 -1.09 -0.44
N LYS A 215 -12.32 -1.67 -1.57
CA LYS A 215 -12.12 -3.11 -1.75
C LYS A 215 -10.65 -3.43 -2.04
N THR A 216 -10.25 -4.62 -1.67
CA THR A 216 -8.96 -5.19 -2.06
C THR A 216 -9.16 -6.55 -2.70
N ALA A 217 -8.29 -6.95 -3.62
CA ALA A 217 -8.27 -8.30 -4.15
C ALA A 217 -7.65 -9.32 -3.18
N HIS A 218 -6.94 -8.86 -2.15
CA HIS A 218 -6.31 -9.75 -1.17
C HIS A 218 -7.32 -10.30 -0.17
N ARG A 219 -7.28 -11.61 0.07
CA ARG A 219 -8.09 -12.35 1.03
C ARG A 219 -7.29 -12.82 2.24
N ILE A 220 -6.15 -12.20 2.47
CA ILE A 220 -5.21 -12.40 3.59
C ILE A 220 -4.85 -11.05 4.19
N THR A 221 -4.11 -11.05 5.29
CA THR A 221 -3.65 -9.80 5.91
C THR A 221 -2.78 -9.02 4.94
N TYR A 222 -3.24 -7.83 4.59
CA TYR A 222 -2.61 -6.95 3.60
C TYR A 222 -2.25 -5.61 4.23
N ILE A 223 -1.06 -5.13 3.90
CA ILE A 223 -0.53 -3.83 4.34
C ILE A 223 0.01 -3.10 3.12
N HIS A 224 -0.29 -1.81 3.01
CA HIS A 224 0.32 -0.93 2.00
C HIS A 224 1.32 0.01 2.66
N ASN A 225 2.45 0.23 1.99
CA ASN A 225 3.43 1.24 2.38
C ASN A 225 4.05 1.93 1.16
N LEU A 226 4.67 3.09 1.40
CA LEU A 226 5.33 3.89 0.37
C LEU A 226 6.60 3.19 -0.17
N PHE A 227 7.14 3.73 -1.27
CA PHE A 227 8.31 3.17 -1.97
C PHE A 227 9.54 2.97 -1.08
N GLN A 228 9.85 3.95 -0.21
CA GLN A 228 11.14 3.99 0.47
C GLN A 228 11.23 3.14 1.75
N ASN A 229 10.11 2.83 2.39
CA ASN A 229 10.11 2.33 3.77
C ASN A 229 9.44 0.97 3.98
N GLY A 230 9.00 0.28 2.93
CA GLY A 230 8.31 -1.00 3.04
C GLY A 230 9.11 -2.05 3.82
N ALA A 231 10.39 -2.20 3.51
CA ALA A 231 11.26 -3.16 4.19
C ALA A 231 11.43 -2.84 5.68
N ALA A 232 11.65 -1.57 6.02
CA ALA A 232 11.80 -1.14 7.42
C ALA A 232 10.48 -1.33 8.21
N THR A 233 9.34 -1.03 7.59
CA THR A 233 8.03 -1.22 8.21
C THR A 233 7.73 -2.69 8.47
N LEU A 234 7.94 -3.56 7.48
CA LEU A 234 7.71 -5.00 7.67
C LEU A 234 8.68 -5.59 8.70
N SER A 235 9.93 -5.17 8.66
CA SER A 235 10.95 -5.51 9.66
C SER A 235 10.50 -5.19 11.09
N GLY A 236 9.93 -4.00 11.31
CA GLY A 236 9.37 -3.60 12.61
C GLY A 236 8.14 -4.42 13.01
N LEU A 237 7.27 -4.76 12.05
CA LEU A 237 6.10 -5.63 12.31
C LEU A 237 6.50 -7.05 12.69
N VAL A 238 7.52 -7.61 12.04
CA VAL A 238 8.08 -8.94 12.37
C VAL A 238 8.61 -8.96 13.81
N GLU A 239 9.41 -7.98 14.18
CA GLU A 239 9.96 -7.88 15.53
C GLU A 239 8.85 -7.70 16.58
N MET A 240 7.89 -6.84 16.31
CA MET A 240 6.75 -6.63 17.20
C MET A 240 5.91 -7.90 17.36
N TYR A 241 5.70 -8.67 16.28
CA TYR A 241 4.98 -9.94 16.32
C TYR A 241 5.72 -10.94 17.21
N HIS A 242 7.00 -11.17 16.98
CA HIS A 242 7.79 -12.11 17.78
C HIS A 242 7.91 -11.68 19.24
N GLU A 243 8.03 -10.38 19.52
CA GLU A 243 8.03 -9.87 20.89
C GLU A 243 6.70 -10.12 21.60
N ARG A 244 5.57 -9.97 20.92
CA ARG A 244 4.26 -10.28 21.48
C ARG A 244 4.05 -11.78 21.70
N VAL A 245 4.58 -12.62 20.81
CA VAL A 245 4.64 -14.09 21.04
C VAL A 245 5.48 -14.39 22.27
N ARG A 246 6.67 -13.79 22.40
CA ARG A 246 7.56 -13.98 23.56
C ARG A 246 6.91 -13.56 24.88
N ARG A 247 6.06 -12.53 24.85
CA ARG A 247 5.29 -12.07 26.03
C ARG A 247 4.05 -12.91 26.31
N GLY A 248 3.72 -13.88 25.47
CA GLY A 248 2.49 -14.67 25.60
C GLY A 248 1.20 -13.93 25.22
N GLU A 249 1.30 -12.77 24.57
CA GLU A 249 0.15 -12.00 24.08
C GLU A 249 -0.42 -12.59 22.78
N ILE A 250 0.40 -13.32 22.02
CA ILE A 250 0.03 -14.09 20.85
C ILE A 250 0.48 -15.52 21.09
N PRO A 251 -0.35 -16.55 20.82
CA PRO A 251 0.04 -17.94 20.93
C PRO A 251 1.25 -18.24 20.03
N ALA A 252 2.23 -18.97 20.56
CA ALA A 252 3.35 -19.46 19.77
C ALA A 252 2.85 -20.52 18.78
N ALA A 253 3.26 -20.39 17.52
CA ALA A 253 3.05 -21.44 16.53
C ALA A 253 4.03 -22.59 16.73
N PRO A 254 3.69 -23.84 16.30
CA PRO A 254 4.66 -24.91 16.20
C PRO A 254 5.86 -24.49 15.36
N GLU A 255 7.00 -25.15 15.62
CA GLU A 255 8.22 -24.87 14.84
C GLU A 255 8.00 -25.10 13.34
N GLY A 256 8.26 -24.08 12.54
CA GLY A 256 8.08 -24.12 11.07
C GLY A 256 6.66 -23.85 10.60
N GLU A 257 5.73 -23.53 11.50
CA GLU A 257 4.35 -23.12 11.17
C GLU A 257 4.08 -21.65 11.53
N ASP A 258 5.12 -20.88 11.79
CA ASP A 258 5.03 -19.47 12.15
C ASP A 258 4.44 -18.62 11.02
N THR A 259 3.93 -17.45 11.37
CA THR A 259 3.42 -16.49 10.38
C THR A 259 4.51 -16.09 9.37
N THR A 260 4.19 -16.17 8.09
CA THR A 260 5.09 -15.77 7.02
C THR A 260 4.86 -14.30 6.66
N PHE A 261 5.91 -13.51 6.75
CA PHE A 261 5.90 -12.08 6.41
C PHE A 261 6.57 -11.86 5.05
N ILE A 262 5.86 -11.24 4.12
CA ILE A 262 6.34 -11.01 2.75
C ILE A 262 6.18 -9.54 2.38
N MET A 263 7.26 -8.90 1.95
CA MET A 263 7.20 -7.64 1.23
C MET A 263 7.22 -7.92 -0.27
N VAL A 264 6.22 -7.41 -0.99
CA VAL A 264 6.18 -7.43 -2.45
C VAL A 264 6.51 -6.02 -2.96
N THR A 265 7.46 -5.94 -3.86
CA THR A 265 7.94 -4.68 -4.45
C THR A 265 8.18 -4.82 -5.94
N GLY A 266 8.07 -3.74 -6.69
CA GLY A 266 8.60 -3.64 -8.05
C GLY A 266 10.07 -3.24 -8.05
N ASP A 267 10.70 -3.33 -9.22
CA ASP A 267 12.07 -2.87 -9.46
C ASP A 267 12.26 -1.38 -9.11
N GLY A 268 11.29 -0.53 -9.44
CA GLY A 268 11.30 0.88 -9.06
C GLY A 268 11.14 1.10 -7.56
N GLY A 269 10.29 0.31 -6.88
CA GLY A 269 10.17 0.32 -5.42
C GLY A 269 11.48 -0.08 -4.74
N MET A 270 12.18 -1.07 -5.30
CA MET A 270 13.49 -1.48 -4.83
C MET A 270 14.56 -0.40 -5.08
N ASP A 271 14.51 0.33 -6.20
CA ASP A 271 15.43 1.45 -6.45
C ASP A 271 15.35 2.51 -5.34
N ILE A 272 14.14 2.92 -5.00
CA ILE A 272 13.88 3.97 -4.00
C ILE A 272 14.11 3.44 -2.58
N GLY A 273 13.71 2.19 -2.31
CA GLY A 273 13.75 1.57 -0.98
C GLY A 273 15.03 0.79 -0.66
N MET A 274 16.06 0.80 -1.52
CA MET A 274 17.24 -0.04 -1.40
C MET A 274 17.95 0.13 -0.05
N GLY A 275 18.13 1.35 0.44
CA GLY A 275 18.79 1.59 1.72
C GLY A 275 18.05 0.96 2.91
N ALA A 276 16.71 1.05 2.94
CA ALA A 276 15.89 0.40 3.96
C ALA A 276 15.93 -1.13 3.85
N ALA A 277 15.93 -1.65 2.61
CA ALA A 277 16.00 -3.09 2.35
C ALA A 277 17.36 -3.69 2.77
N LEU A 278 18.48 -3.03 2.46
CA LEU A 278 19.82 -3.45 2.90
C LEU A 278 19.95 -3.39 4.43
N GLY A 279 19.46 -2.32 5.07
CA GLY A 279 19.44 -2.23 6.52
C GLY A 279 18.63 -3.36 7.17
N THR A 280 17.53 -3.78 6.54
CA THR A 280 16.74 -4.93 6.98
C THR A 280 17.48 -6.26 6.75
N ALA A 281 18.16 -6.41 5.61
CA ALA A 281 18.99 -7.58 5.32
C ALA A 281 20.08 -7.79 6.38
N HIS A 282 20.76 -6.72 6.78
CA HIS A 282 21.78 -6.81 7.84
C HIS A 282 21.22 -7.14 9.22
N ARG A 283 19.97 -6.84 9.51
CA ARG A 283 19.28 -7.28 10.73
C ARG A 283 18.81 -8.72 10.67
N ASN A 284 18.75 -9.29 9.48
CA ASN A 284 18.35 -10.68 9.21
C ASN A 284 17.00 -11.08 9.83
N HIS A 285 16.01 -10.19 9.81
CA HIS A 285 14.68 -10.47 10.34
C HIS A 285 13.96 -11.55 9.53
N LYS A 286 13.12 -12.36 10.16
CA LYS A 286 12.38 -13.49 9.57
C LYS A 286 11.30 -13.02 8.60
N MET A 287 11.68 -12.67 7.38
CA MET A 287 10.79 -12.18 6.34
C MET A 287 11.31 -12.46 4.93
N ILE A 288 10.44 -12.34 3.96
CA ILE A 288 10.76 -12.47 2.54
C ILE A 288 10.62 -11.11 1.86
N ILE A 289 11.60 -10.70 1.07
CA ILE A 289 11.45 -9.64 0.08
C ILE A 289 11.31 -10.31 -1.30
N LEU A 290 10.18 -10.08 -1.97
CA LEU A 290 9.90 -10.55 -3.31
C LEU A 290 9.84 -9.37 -4.26
N GLU A 291 10.88 -9.18 -5.07
CA GLU A 291 10.95 -8.16 -6.11
C GLU A 291 10.37 -8.71 -7.41
N TYR A 292 9.32 -8.07 -7.95
CA TYR A 292 8.83 -8.30 -9.30
C TYR A 292 9.41 -7.26 -10.24
N ASP A 293 10.23 -7.70 -11.19
CA ASP A 293 10.94 -6.84 -12.12
C ASP A 293 10.21 -6.78 -13.47
N ASN A 294 9.53 -5.67 -13.72
CA ASN A 294 8.93 -5.34 -15.00
C ASN A 294 9.72 -4.29 -15.79
N GLN A 295 10.98 -4.06 -15.40
CA GLN A 295 11.98 -3.26 -16.11
C GLN A 295 11.67 -1.76 -16.21
N GLY A 296 10.89 -1.20 -15.30
CA GLY A 296 10.61 0.23 -15.28
C GLY A 296 9.54 0.65 -14.27
N TYR A 297 9.39 1.96 -14.11
CA TYR A 297 8.27 2.55 -13.36
C TYR A 297 7.02 2.54 -14.25
N MET A 298 6.42 1.36 -14.46
CA MET A 298 5.38 1.17 -15.45
C MET A 298 4.07 1.86 -15.07
N ASN A 299 3.68 1.83 -13.79
CA ASN A 299 2.43 2.42 -13.33
C ASN A 299 2.36 3.94 -13.53
N THR A 300 3.48 4.63 -13.42
CA THR A 300 3.55 6.10 -13.53
C THR A 300 3.76 6.58 -14.96
N GLY A 301 3.94 5.70 -15.92
CA GLY A 301 4.07 6.04 -17.34
C GLY A 301 5.35 5.55 -17.99
N SER A 302 5.83 4.38 -17.59
CA SER A 302 6.97 3.68 -18.22
C SER A 302 8.29 4.46 -18.16
N GLN A 303 8.58 5.11 -17.02
CA GLN A 303 9.86 5.76 -16.79
C GLN A 303 10.96 4.71 -16.58
N LEU A 304 12.20 5.14 -16.83
CA LEU A 304 13.41 4.35 -16.61
C LEU A 304 13.58 3.98 -15.13
N SER A 305 13.86 2.71 -14.86
CA SER A 305 14.38 2.20 -13.58
C SER A 305 15.84 1.75 -13.72
N TYR A 306 16.48 1.46 -12.60
CA TYR A 306 17.82 0.84 -12.67
C TYR A 306 17.78 -0.60 -13.20
N ALA A 307 16.62 -1.28 -13.17
CA ALA A 307 16.42 -2.60 -13.76
C ALA A 307 16.20 -2.56 -15.28
N THR A 308 15.83 -1.43 -15.86
CA THR A 308 15.64 -1.29 -17.31
C THR A 308 16.91 -1.73 -18.07
N PRO A 309 16.81 -2.57 -19.11
CA PRO A 309 17.97 -3.02 -19.88
C PRO A 309 18.72 -1.88 -20.55
N PHE A 310 20.03 -2.09 -20.79
CA PHE A 310 20.85 -1.17 -21.58
C PHE A 310 20.27 -0.97 -22.99
N GLY A 311 20.23 0.27 -23.46
CA GLY A 311 19.71 0.63 -24.78
C GLY A 311 18.16 0.60 -24.88
N HIS A 312 17.46 0.29 -23.81
CA HIS A 312 15.99 0.22 -23.84
C HIS A 312 15.35 1.61 -23.86
N ARG A 313 14.26 1.73 -24.66
CA ARG A 313 13.45 2.94 -24.72
C ARG A 313 12.46 2.98 -23.56
N THR A 314 12.41 4.13 -22.91
CA THR A 314 11.37 4.46 -21.91
C THR A 314 10.89 5.89 -22.11
N SER A 315 9.87 6.34 -21.37
CA SER A 315 9.41 7.73 -21.43
C SER A 315 10.45 8.76 -20.94
N THR A 316 11.49 8.31 -20.28
CA THR A 316 12.61 9.16 -19.79
C THR A 316 13.97 8.77 -20.38
N SER A 317 14.01 7.84 -21.34
CA SER A 317 15.20 7.43 -22.09
C SER A 317 14.82 7.12 -23.53
N GLU A 318 14.62 8.17 -24.32
CA GLU A 318 14.19 8.03 -25.71
C GLU A 318 15.30 7.43 -26.60
N VAL A 319 14.87 6.75 -27.66
CA VAL A 319 15.74 6.27 -28.74
C VAL A 319 15.49 7.12 -29.99
N GLY A 320 16.51 7.71 -30.53
CA GLY A 320 16.43 8.59 -31.71
C GLY A 320 17.77 8.72 -32.41
N SER A 321 17.90 9.71 -33.29
CA SER A 321 19.15 9.96 -34.04
C SER A 321 20.34 10.39 -33.15
N THR A 322 20.07 10.93 -31.97
CA THR A 322 21.06 11.45 -31.03
C THR A 322 21.11 10.65 -29.73
N ASP A 323 20.07 9.90 -29.42
CA ASP A 323 19.92 9.18 -28.16
C ASP A 323 19.75 7.69 -28.39
N SER A 324 20.43 6.89 -27.56
CA SER A 324 20.49 5.42 -27.68
C SER A 324 19.67 4.69 -26.58
N GLY A 325 18.69 5.36 -25.98
CA GLY A 325 17.95 4.82 -24.85
C GLY A 325 18.74 4.84 -23.54
N LYS A 326 18.51 3.89 -22.65
CA LYS A 326 19.24 3.82 -21.38
C LYS A 326 20.74 3.58 -21.61
N ARG A 327 21.56 4.45 -21.00
CA ARG A 327 23.03 4.50 -21.26
C ARG A 327 23.89 3.77 -20.22
N PHE A 328 23.29 3.07 -19.27
CA PHE A 328 24.01 2.32 -18.22
C PHE A 328 23.37 0.93 -18.01
N HIS A 329 24.16 0.01 -17.47
CA HIS A 329 23.72 -1.35 -17.22
C HIS A 329 22.64 -1.41 -16.11
N HIS A 330 21.83 -2.47 -16.14
CA HIS A 330 20.84 -2.72 -15.09
C HIS A 330 21.53 -3.13 -13.79
N LYS A 331 20.85 -2.87 -12.67
CA LYS A 331 21.28 -3.34 -11.34
C LYS A 331 21.11 -4.84 -11.22
N ASP A 332 21.98 -5.50 -10.50
CA ASP A 332 21.89 -6.90 -10.13
C ASP A 332 21.53 -7.01 -8.63
N THR A 333 20.23 -6.84 -8.34
CA THR A 333 19.72 -6.90 -6.96
C THR A 333 19.98 -8.24 -6.29
N PRO A 334 19.82 -9.41 -6.94
CA PRO A 334 20.17 -10.70 -6.36
C PRO A 334 21.61 -10.78 -5.86
N GLN A 335 22.59 -10.28 -6.62
CA GLN A 335 24.00 -10.25 -6.18
C GLN A 335 24.21 -9.31 -5.00
N ILE A 336 23.55 -8.14 -4.99
CA ILE A 336 23.62 -7.19 -3.87
C ILE A 336 23.13 -7.86 -2.58
N PHE A 337 21.99 -8.57 -2.62
CA PHE A 337 21.47 -9.26 -1.44
C PHE A 337 22.25 -10.53 -1.08
N ALA A 338 22.84 -11.23 -2.05
CA ALA A 338 23.74 -12.33 -1.78
C ALA A 338 24.99 -11.87 -1.00
N ALA A 339 25.48 -10.67 -1.30
CA ALA A 339 26.61 -10.07 -0.55
C ALA A 339 26.24 -9.69 0.91
N CYS A 340 24.95 -9.64 1.26
CA CYS A 340 24.50 -9.46 2.64
C CYS A 340 24.49 -10.76 3.46
N ASN A 341 24.94 -11.88 2.92
CA ASN A 341 24.97 -13.20 3.57
C ASN A 341 23.61 -13.69 4.05
N LEU A 342 22.55 -13.44 3.28
CA LEU A 342 21.21 -13.96 3.57
C LEU A 342 21.20 -15.49 3.46
N PRO A 343 20.38 -16.19 4.26
CA PRO A 343 20.27 -17.66 4.21
C PRO A 343 19.77 -18.17 2.85
N TYR A 344 18.98 -17.37 2.12
CA TYR A 344 18.51 -17.76 0.80
C TYR A 344 18.27 -16.55 -0.11
N VAL A 345 18.84 -16.62 -1.31
CA VAL A 345 18.61 -15.66 -2.40
C VAL A 345 18.30 -16.44 -3.67
N PHE A 346 17.27 -16.03 -4.41
CA PHE A 346 16.88 -16.73 -5.63
C PHE A 346 16.40 -15.77 -6.74
N THR A 347 16.47 -16.27 -7.97
CA THR A 347 15.79 -15.69 -9.13
C THR A 347 14.80 -16.69 -9.69
N ALA A 348 13.71 -16.21 -10.28
CA ALA A 348 12.68 -17.04 -10.89
C ALA A 348 11.97 -16.28 -12.02
N SER A 349 11.09 -16.98 -12.73
CA SER A 349 10.15 -16.38 -13.66
C SER A 349 8.78 -17.05 -13.50
N GLU A 350 7.72 -16.30 -13.63
CA GLU A 350 6.35 -16.81 -13.62
C GLU A 350 6.06 -17.74 -14.80
N GLY A 351 6.86 -17.66 -15.86
CA GLY A 351 6.82 -18.58 -17.00
C GLY A 351 7.26 -20.02 -16.68
N TYR A 352 7.92 -20.21 -15.53
CA TYR A 352 8.35 -21.52 -15.04
C TYR A 352 7.71 -21.81 -13.65
N PRO A 353 6.39 -22.10 -13.62
CA PRO A 353 5.63 -22.12 -12.37
C PRO A 353 6.15 -23.11 -11.33
N GLU A 354 6.55 -24.32 -11.73
CA GLU A 354 7.08 -25.30 -10.77
C GLU A 354 8.41 -24.87 -10.16
N ASP A 355 9.32 -24.28 -10.95
CA ASP A 355 10.59 -23.76 -10.45
C ASP A 355 10.34 -22.64 -9.43
N PHE A 356 9.48 -21.69 -9.79
CA PHE A 356 9.14 -20.60 -8.88
C PHE A 356 8.45 -21.09 -7.61
N MET A 357 7.47 -21.98 -7.71
CA MET A 357 6.77 -22.54 -6.55
C MET A 357 7.70 -23.32 -5.63
N ARG A 358 8.66 -24.09 -6.15
CA ARG A 358 9.68 -24.73 -5.33
C ARG A 358 10.57 -23.72 -4.61
N LYS A 359 10.96 -22.64 -5.28
CA LYS A 359 11.82 -21.59 -4.70
C LYS A 359 11.10 -20.78 -3.62
N ILE A 360 9.86 -20.39 -3.84
CA ILE A 360 9.10 -19.63 -2.84
C ILE A 360 8.72 -20.49 -1.61
N SER A 361 8.52 -21.81 -1.80
CA SER A 361 8.34 -22.73 -0.66
C SER A 361 9.61 -22.85 0.17
N LYS A 362 10.79 -22.95 -0.45
CA LYS A 362 12.07 -22.86 0.26
C LYS A 362 12.26 -21.53 0.96
N ALA A 363 11.85 -20.42 0.31
CA ALA A 363 11.90 -19.10 0.89
C ALA A 363 11.09 -19.01 2.19
N GLN A 364 9.88 -19.59 2.21
CA GLN A 364 9.08 -19.68 3.43
C GLN A 364 9.78 -20.47 4.52
N TRP A 365 10.34 -21.63 4.20
CA TRP A 365 11.06 -22.46 5.13
C TRP A 365 12.23 -21.72 5.80
N TYR A 366 13.07 -21.03 5.01
CA TYR A 366 14.19 -20.24 5.51
C TYR A 366 13.72 -19.03 6.32
N ALA A 367 12.72 -18.31 5.82
CA ALA A 367 12.22 -17.10 6.51
C ALA A 367 11.61 -17.40 7.88
N GLN A 368 10.99 -18.59 8.05
CA GLN A 368 10.43 -18.97 9.35
C GLN A 368 11.49 -19.46 10.34
N ARG A 369 12.67 -19.92 9.89
CA ARG A 369 13.68 -20.56 10.73
C ARG A 369 14.96 -19.75 10.86
N GLU A 370 15.53 -19.30 9.76
CA GLU A 370 16.90 -18.80 9.72
C GLU A 370 17.01 -17.27 9.59
N GLY A 371 16.13 -16.63 8.85
CA GLY A 371 16.18 -15.18 8.69
C GLY A 371 15.65 -14.68 7.37
N MET A 372 16.13 -13.52 6.94
CA MET A 372 15.62 -12.85 5.75
C MET A 372 15.95 -13.59 4.46
N VAL A 373 14.97 -13.63 3.57
CA VAL A 373 15.11 -14.18 2.22
C VAL A 373 14.86 -13.08 1.19
N TYR A 374 15.61 -13.12 0.11
CA TYR A 374 15.36 -12.26 -1.05
C TYR A 374 15.13 -13.09 -2.30
N GLY A 375 14.07 -12.75 -3.04
CA GLY A 375 13.73 -13.35 -4.33
C GLY A 375 13.42 -12.31 -5.39
N LYS A 376 13.92 -12.51 -6.61
CA LYS A 376 13.61 -11.70 -7.79
C LYS A 376 12.91 -12.52 -8.83
N VAL A 377 11.77 -12.04 -9.32
CA VAL A 377 10.97 -12.67 -10.38
C VAL A 377 10.95 -11.75 -11.60
N LEU A 378 11.25 -12.32 -12.77
CA LEU A 378 11.36 -11.65 -14.06
C LEU A 378 10.18 -12.02 -14.96
#